data_7799cc4ea0ceb29ea455c320a091fab3
#
_entry.id   7799cc4ea0ceb29ea455c320a091fab3
#
_cell.length_a   1.000
_cell.length_b   1.000
_cell.length_c   1.000
_cell.angle_alpha   90.00
_cell.angle_beta   90.00
_cell.angle_gamma   90.00
#
_symmetry.space_group_name_H-M   'P 1'
#
loop_
_entity.id
_entity.type
_entity.pdbx_description
1 polymer ?
#
loop_
_entity_poly.entity_id
_entity_poly.type
_entity_poly.pdbx_seq_one_letter_code
_entity_poly.pdbx_strand_id
1 'polypeptide(L)'
;MKRRIVFAGDSIIHGGPWQYWLPEHYVTNFGFPGHTTSDLEGLVPNIVESLPELLIVMIGTNDFGKYRLTEDEVVTNILSVADEIRRLMPDVPIIWNSLSPRSDEFSQSMIEVNARIKPVLEDLGIIYFDTFAILKDPNRNIIEIKYCEDPDTFGLHLNNAGYNHWFKALSPQIQIELDLIQD
;
A
#
# COMPACT_ATOMS: atom_id res chain seq x y z
N MET A 1 8.21 -0.83 -23.63
CA MET A 1 7.92 0.63 -23.62
C MET A 1 8.03 1.18 -22.20
N LYS A 2 8.33 2.50 -21.98
CA LYS A 2 8.27 3.09 -20.63
C LYS A 2 6.82 3.26 -20.20
N ARG A 3 6.47 2.78 -19.02
CA ARG A 3 5.12 2.86 -18.43
C ARG A 3 5.07 3.90 -17.30
N ARG A 4 3.89 4.46 -17.05
CA ARG A 4 3.61 5.35 -15.91
C ARG A 4 3.13 4.50 -14.73
N ILE A 5 3.96 4.42 -13.70
CA ILE A 5 3.66 3.66 -12.47
C ILE A 5 3.44 4.67 -11.35
N VAL A 6 2.34 4.55 -10.66
CA VAL A 6 2.01 5.41 -9.53
C VAL A 6 1.99 4.60 -8.25
N PHE A 7 2.69 5.11 -7.24
CA PHE A 7 2.60 4.66 -5.86
C PHE A 7 1.81 5.69 -5.05
N ALA A 8 0.78 5.27 -4.33
CA ALA A 8 -0.07 6.17 -3.56
C ALA A 8 -0.32 5.65 -2.14
N GLY A 9 -0.24 6.54 -1.15
CA GLY A 9 -0.45 6.14 0.24
C GLY A 9 0.15 7.07 1.28
N ASP A 10 0.65 6.50 2.35
CA ASP A 10 1.18 7.19 3.52
C ASP A 10 2.74 7.28 3.56
N SER A 11 3.30 7.40 4.77
CA SER A 11 4.75 7.48 4.99
C SER A 11 5.52 6.23 4.51
N ILE A 12 4.89 5.06 4.53
CA ILE A 12 5.52 3.82 4.08
C ILE A 12 5.68 3.85 2.55
N ILE A 13 4.67 4.31 1.82
CA ILE A 13 4.80 4.55 0.37
C ILE A 13 5.79 5.68 0.10
N HIS A 14 5.73 6.78 0.88
CA HIS A 14 6.63 7.93 0.72
C HIS A 14 8.11 7.54 0.76
N GLY A 15 8.50 6.70 1.71
CA GLY A 15 9.90 6.35 1.98
C GLY A 15 10.55 5.41 0.97
N GLY A 16 9.80 4.81 0.07
CA GLY A 16 10.34 3.87 -0.92
C GLY A 16 11.07 4.58 -2.07
N PRO A 17 12.27 4.11 -2.47
CA PRO A 17 13.03 4.68 -3.58
C PRO A 17 12.56 4.12 -4.94
N TRP A 18 11.27 4.17 -5.21
CA TRP A 18 10.59 3.48 -6.31
C TRP A 18 11.17 3.80 -7.69
N GLN A 19 11.44 5.10 -7.99
CA GLN A 19 12.04 5.49 -9.28
C GLN A 19 13.45 4.93 -9.45
N TYR A 20 14.21 4.78 -8.36
CA TYR A 20 15.54 4.19 -8.42
C TYR A 20 15.50 2.69 -8.74
N TRP A 21 14.48 1.98 -8.27
CA TRP A 21 14.30 0.54 -8.52
C TRP A 21 13.58 0.22 -9.84
N LEU A 22 12.88 1.20 -10.41
CA LEU A 22 12.15 1.07 -11.67
C LEU A 22 12.64 2.12 -12.69
N PRO A 23 13.95 2.13 -13.02
CA PRO A 23 14.56 3.20 -13.82
C PRO A 23 14.07 3.22 -15.28
N GLU A 24 13.56 2.08 -15.77
CA GLU A 24 13.00 1.98 -17.13
C GLU A 24 11.62 2.61 -17.27
N HIS A 25 10.96 2.98 -16.18
CA HIS A 25 9.60 3.51 -16.14
C HIS A 25 9.55 4.95 -15.65
N TYR A 26 8.41 5.60 -15.78
CA TYR A 26 8.10 6.89 -15.15
C TYR A 26 7.35 6.61 -13.85
N VAL A 27 7.97 6.87 -12.72
CA VAL A 27 7.37 6.61 -11.41
C VAL A 27 6.95 7.91 -10.74
N THR A 28 5.69 7.99 -10.34
CA THR A 28 5.17 9.09 -9.51
C THR A 28 4.87 8.54 -8.12
N ASN A 29 5.34 9.23 -7.07
CA ASN A 29 5.10 8.86 -5.69
C ASN A 29 4.12 9.86 -5.05
N PHE A 30 2.88 9.44 -4.85
CA PHE A 30 1.83 10.12 -4.07
C PHE A 30 1.73 9.56 -2.64
N GLY A 31 2.84 9.13 -2.07
CA GLY A 31 2.95 8.81 -0.65
C GLY A 31 3.24 10.08 0.16
N PHE A 32 2.49 10.30 1.23
CA PHE A 32 2.70 11.46 2.11
C PHE A 32 2.66 11.02 3.58
N PRO A 33 3.66 11.45 4.40
CA PRO A 33 3.69 11.11 5.81
C PRO A 33 2.42 11.53 6.55
N GLY A 34 1.86 10.59 7.32
CA GLY A 34 0.67 10.84 8.12
C GLY A 34 -0.67 10.84 7.36
N HIS A 35 -0.67 10.58 6.04
CA HIS A 35 -1.91 10.47 5.28
C HIS A 35 -2.76 9.30 5.76
N THR A 36 -4.07 9.56 5.82
CA THR A 36 -5.15 8.63 6.15
C THR A 36 -5.92 8.24 4.89
N THR A 37 -6.89 7.36 5.02
CA THR A 37 -7.82 7.02 3.93
C THR A 37 -8.51 8.24 3.35
N SER A 38 -8.97 9.17 4.20
CA SER A 38 -9.62 10.43 3.77
C SER A 38 -8.65 11.36 3.03
N ASP A 39 -7.37 11.41 3.44
CA ASP A 39 -6.36 12.19 2.73
C ASP A 39 -6.09 11.59 1.32
N LEU A 40 -6.06 10.25 1.21
CA LEU A 40 -5.92 9.58 -0.09
C LEU A 40 -7.14 9.80 -0.99
N GLU A 41 -8.36 9.74 -0.44
CA GLU A 41 -9.59 10.06 -1.16
C GLU A 41 -9.48 11.45 -1.83
N GLY A 42 -9.01 12.43 -1.09
CA GLY A 42 -8.76 13.78 -1.62
C GLY A 42 -7.71 13.85 -2.74
N LEU A 43 -6.82 12.86 -2.84
CA LEU A 43 -5.78 12.78 -3.88
C LEU A 43 -6.21 11.98 -5.12
N VAL A 44 -7.32 11.26 -5.08
CA VAL A 44 -7.80 10.43 -6.21
C VAL A 44 -7.87 11.23 -7.52
N PRO A 45 -8.38 12.47 -7.56
CA PRO A 45 -8.36 13.26 -8.80
C PRO A 45 -6.95 13.48 -9.39
N ASN A 46 -5.96 13.74 -8.54
CA ASN A 46 -4.57 13.94 -8.97
C ASN A 46 -3.94 12.62 -9.49
N ILE A 47 -4.28 11.49 -8.85
CA ILE A 47 -3.85 10.17 -9.29
C ILE A 47 -4.42 9.86 -10.67
N VAL A 48 -5.71 10.10 -10.89
CA VAL A 48 -6.37 9.92 -12.19
C VAL A 48 -5.74 10.83 -13.25
N GLU A 49 -5.52 12.10 -12.93
CA GLU A 49 -4.92 13.08 -13.85
C GLU A 49 -3.47 12.70 -14.26
N SER A 50 -2.75 11.96 -13.41
CA SER A 50 -1.41 11.45 -13.72
C SER A 50 -1.41 10.31 -14.75
N LEU A 51 -2.59 9.80 -15.13
CA LEU A 51 -2.81 8.75 -16.13
C LEU A 51 -1.95 7.50 -15.86
N PRO A 52 -2.06 6.85 -14.70
CA PRO A 52 -1.29 5.67 -14.39
C PRO A 52 -1.61 4.51 -15.34
N GLU A 53 -0.59 3.76 -15.71
CA GLU A 53 -0.73 2.46 -16.39
C GLU A 53 -0.65 1.31 -15.39
N LEU A 54 -0.13 1.57 -14.18
CA LEU A 54 -0.18 0.68 -13.03
C LEU A 54 -0.27 1.54 -11.76
N LEU A 55 -1.19 1.22 -10.86
CA LEU A 55 -1.35 1.87 -9.57
C LEU A 55 -1.04 0.91 -8.43
N ILE A 56 -0.20 1.34 -7.49
CA ILE A 56 0.20 0.58 -6.30
C ILE A 56 -0.20 1.38 -5.07
N VAL A 57 -1.02 0.80 -4.20
CA VAL A 57 -1.62 1.50 -3.05
C VAL A 57 -1.28 0.81 -1.73
N MET A 58 -1.05 1.59 -0.69
CA MET A 58 -1.07 1.18 0.73
C MET A 58 -1.53 2.35 1.58
N ILE A 59 -2.64 2.22 2.30
CA ILE A 59 -3.21 3.28 3.14
C ILE A 59 -4.08 2.68 4.26
N GLY A 60 -4.18 3.37 5.40
CA GLY A 60 -5.11 3.04 6.48
C GLY A 60 -4.46 2.91 7.87
N THR A 61 -3.13 2.78 7.95
CA THR A 61 -2.46 2.61 9.25
C THR A 61 -2.56 3.86 10.13
N ASN A 62 -2.60 5.06 9.53
CA ASN A 62 -2.69 6.33 10.26
C ASN A 62 -4.09 6.65 10.77
N ASP A 63 -5.11 6.03 10.21
CA ASP A 63 -6.51 6.21 10.64
C ASP A 63 -6.70 5.82 12.11
N PHE A 64 -6.01 4.78 12.56
CA PHE A 64 -6.00 4.36 13.96
C PHE A 64 -5.30 5.38 14.87
N GLY A 65 -4.11 5.83 14.50
CA GLY A 65 -3.31 6.73 15.34
C GLY A 65 -3.83 8.16 15.37
N LYS A 66 -4.20 8.71 14.22
CA LYS A 66 -4.58 10.12 14.04
C LYS A 66 -6.03 10.40 14.47
N TYR A 67 -6.96 9.54 14.08
CA TYR A 67 -8.39 9.76 14.29
C TYR A 67 -9.03 8.76 15.25
N ARG A 68 -8.28 7.77 15.74
CA ARG A 68 -8.77 6.71 16.63
C ARG A 68 -9.97 5.96 16.06
N LEU A 69 -9.98 5.75 14.73
CA LEU A 69 -11.04 5.01 14.07
C LEU A 69 -11.03 3.53 14.50
N THR A 70 -12.20 2.94 14.49
CA THR A 70 -12.38 1.50 14.68
C THR A 70 -12.00 0.73 13.42
N GLU A 71 -11.80 -0.58 13.54
CA GLU A 71 -11.56 -1.47 12.40
C GLU A 71 -12.69 -1.39 11.37
N ASP A 72 -13.95 -1.27 11.82
CA ASP A 72 -15.12 -1.14 10.93
C ASP A 72 -15.05 0.13 10.08
N GLU A 73 -14.69 1.25 10.71
CA GLU A 73 -14.54 2.53 10.02
C GLU A 73 -13.37 2.50 9.02
N VAL A 74 -12.23 1.94 9.42
CA VAL A 74 -11.05 1.83 8.55
C VAL A 74 -11.33 0.93 7.35
N VAL A 75 -11.96 -0.22 7.56
CA VAL A 75 -12.39 -1.12 6.47
C VAL A 75 -13.33 -0.39 5.51
N THR A 76 -14.34 0.30 6.04
CA THR A 76 -15.31 1.05 5.23
C THR A 76 -14.62 2.11 4.38
N ASN A 77 -13.71 2.87 4.98
CA ASN A 77 -12.99 3.94 4.30
C ASN A 77 -12.06 3.38 3.22
N ILE A 78 -11.28 2.33 3.51
CA ILE A 78 -10.41 1.69 2.51
C ILE A 78 -11.22 1.22 1.31
N LEU A 79 -12.33 0.52 1.55
CA LEU A 79 -13.16 -0.02 0.47
C LEU A 79 -13.87 1.07 -0.33
N SER A 80 -14.27 2.18 0.31
CA SER A 80 -14.83 3.35 -0.38
C SER A 80 -13.83 3.96 -1.37
N VAL A 81 -12.59 4.17 -0.93
CA VAL A 81 -11.53 4.71 -1.79
C VAL A 81 -11.18 3.72 -2.91
N ALA A 82 -11.11 2.43 -2.61
CA ALA A 82 -10.82 1.40 -3.61
C ALA A 82 -11.88 1.32 -4.70
N ASP A 83 -13.16 1.37 -4.31
CA ASP A 83 -14.30 1.42 -5.26
C ASP A 83 -14.26 2.67 -6.13
N GLU A 84 -14.01 3.83 -5.54
CA GLU A 84 -13.88 5.09 -6.29
C GLU A 84 -12.75 5.02 -7.32
N ILE A 85 -11.56 4.56 -6.90
CA ILE A 85 -10.40 4.39 -7.78
C ILE A 85 -10.74 3.43 -8.93
N ARG A 86 -11.36 2.28 -8.63
CA ARG A 86 -11.74 1.29 -9.64
C ARG A 86 -12.76 1.85 -10.62
N ARG A 87 -13.76 2.59 -10.13
CA ARG A 87 -14.79 3.24 -10.96
C ARG A 87 -14.20 4.28 -11.91
N LEU A 88 -13.21 5.06 -11.45
CA LEU A 88 -12.57 6.10 -12.25
C LEU A 88 -11.49 5.57 -13.21
N MET A 89 -10.90 4.41 -12.88
CA MET A 89 -9.84 3.77 -13.67
C MET A 89 -10.16 2.27 -13.87
N PRO A 90 -11.22 1.95 -14.64
CA PRO A 90 -11.73 0.57 -14.75
C PRO A 90 -10.73 -0.40 -15.36
N ASP A 91 -9.87 0.06 -16.25
CA ASP A 91 -8.94 -0.78 -17.02
C ASP A 91 -7.50 -0.75 -16.46
N VAL A 92 -7.22 0.09 -15.46
CA VAL A 92 -5.88 0.19 -14.89
C VAL A 92 -5.67 -0.96 -13.89
N PRO A 93 -4.61 -1.77 -14.04
CA PRO A 93 -4.24 -2.72 -13.01
C PRO A 93 -3.88 -1.99 -11.70
N ILE A 94 -4.45 -2.48 -10.60
CA ILE A 94 -4.25 -1.93 -9.27
C ILE A 94 -3.71 -3.03 -8.37
N ILE A 95 -2.56 -2.78 -7.73
CA ILE A 95 -2.01 -3.62 -6.67
C ILE A 95 -2.26 -2.91 -5.34
N TRP A 96 -3.11 -3.48 -4.51
CA TRP A 96 -3.37 -2.98 -3.16
C TRP A 96 -2.58 -3.80 -2.14
N ASN A 97 -1.63 -3.16 -1.50
CA ASN A 97 -0.86 -3.78 -0.43
C ASN A 97 -1.69 -3.85 0.84
N SER A 98 -1.63 -4.96 1.55
CA SER A 98 -2.15 -5.05 2.90
C SER A 98 -1.49 -4.01 3.81
N LEU A 99 -2.17 -3.61 4.88
CA LEU A 99 -1.53 -2.84 5.94
C LEU A 99 -0.33 -3.60 6.47
N SER A 100 0.82 -2.93 6.62
CA SER A 100 2.04 -3.53 7.14
C SER A 100 1.91 -3.88 8.62
N PRO A 101 2.68 -4.88 9.11
CA PRO A 101 2.71 -5.16 10.54
C PRO A 101 3.33 -3.98 11.30
N ARG A 102 2.87 -3.78 12.53
CA ARG A 102 3.41 -2.78 13.46
C ARG A 102 3.55 -3.38 14.86
N SER A 103 4.30 -2.72 15.76
CA SER A 103 4.63 -3.30 17.07
C SER A 103 3.87 -2.67 18.25
N ASP A 104 3.02 -1.70 17.98
CA ASP A 104 2.21 -1.01 18.98
C ASP A 104 0.83 -1.68 19.22
N GLU A 105 -0.04 -0.98 19.95
CA GLU A 105 -1.38 -1.45 20.32
C GLU A 105 -2.29 -1.78 19.12
N PHE A 106 -1.98 -1.29 17.93
CA PHE A 106 -2.78 -1.52 16.71
C PHE A 106 -2.34 -2.73 15.89
N SER A 107 -1.35 -3.50 16.34
CA SER A 107 -0.83 -4.65 15.58
C SER A 107 -1.92 -5.69 15.23
N GLN A 108 -2.86 -5.94 16.15
CA GLN A 108 -3.98 -6.85 15.91
C GLN A 108 -5.00 -6.26 14.93
N SER A 109 -5.25 -4.96 14.98
CA SER A 109 -6.15 -4.27 14.07
C SER A 109 -5.70 -4.39 12.60
N MET A 110 -4.37 -4.41 12.33
CA MET A 110 -3.85 -4.62 10.97
C MET A 110 -4.29 -5.97 10.41
N ILE A 111 -4.24 -7.03 11.22
CA ILE A 111 -4.66 -8.38 10.81
C ILE A 111 -6.14 -8.41 10.48
N GLU A 112 -6.96 -7.83 11.37
CA GLU A 112 -8.40 -7.84 11.23
C GLU A 112 -8.85 -7.05 9.99
N VAL A 113 -8.32 -5.85 9.79
CA VAL A 113 -8.61 -5.05 8.59
C VAL A 113 -8.17 -5.78 7.33
N ASN A 114 -6.95 -6.30 7.30
CA ASN A 114 -6.40 -7.02 6.14
C ASN A 114 -7.28 -8.22 5.74
N ALA A 115 -7.75 -9.00 6.73
CA ALA A 115 -8.60 -10.15 6.47
C ALA A 115 -9.96 -9.76 5.85
N ARG A 116 -10.49 -8.58 6.22
CA ARG A 116 -11.80 -8.10 5.77
C ARG A 116 -11.75 -7.39 4.42
N ILE A 117 -10.70 -6.61 4.15
CA ILE A 117 -10.59 -5.90 2.86
C ILE A 117 -10.22 -6.83 1.71
N LYS A 118 -9.41 -7.87 1.97
CA LYS A 118 -8.89 -8.77 0.93
C LYS A 118 -9.98 -9.29 -0.02
N PRO A 119 -11.03 -10.01 0.45
CA PRO A 119 -12.02 -10.60 -0.47
C PRO A 119 -12.77 -9.54 -1.28
N VAL A 120 -13.05 -8.36 -0.70
CA VAL A 120 -13.76 -7.30 -1.39
C VAL A 120 -12.89 -6.62 -2.45
N LEU A 121 -11.62 -6.42 -2.18
CA LEU A 121 -10.67 -5.90 -3.18
C LEU A 121 -10.52 -6.86 -4.35
N GLU A 122 -10.43 -8.17 -4.08
CA GLU A 122 -10.36 -9.20 -5.11
C GLU A 122 -11.65 -9.25 -5.96
N ASP A 123 -12.82 -9.08 -5.35
CA ASP A 123 -14.12 -8.97 -6.05
C ASP A 123 -14.21 -7.71 -6.94
N LEU A 124 -13.52 -6.63 -6.57
CA LEU A 124 -13.37 -5.42 -7.40
C LEU A 124 -12.33 -5.59 -8.53
N GLY A 125 -11.73 -6.75 -8.68
CA GLY A 125 -10.64 -6.99 -9.63
C GLY A 125 -9.36 -6.24 -9.28
N ILE A 126 -9.15 -5.94 -8.01
CA ILE A 126 -7.92 -5.35 -7.47
C ILE A 126 -7.03 -6.47 -6.92
N ILE A 127 -5.76 -6.45 -7.29
CA ILE A 127 -4.79 -7.44 -6.84
C ILE A 127 -4.43 -7.13 -5.39
N TYR A 128 -4.77 -8.04 -4.48
CA TYR A 128 -4.34 -7.93 -3.09
C TYR A 128 -2.93 -8.50 -2.92
N PHE A 129 -1.99 -7.68 -2.44
CA PHE A 129 -0.61 -8.08 -2.17
C PHE A 129 -0.35 -8.10 -0.66
N ASP A 130 0.01 -9.27 -0.12
CA ASP A 130 0.13 -9.49 1.31
C ASP A 130 1.50 -9.03 1.86
N THR A 131 1.68 -7.71 1.95
CA THR A 131 2.87 -7.08 2.53
C THR A 131 3.02 -7.41 4.02
N PHE A 132 1.91 -7.64 4.74
CA PHE A 132 1.94 -8.03 6.14
C PHE A 132 2.72 -9.33 6.32
N ALA A 133 2.40 -10.36 5.54
CA ALA A 133 3.07 -11.66 5.63
C ALA A 133 4.57 -11.59 5.32
N ILE A 134 4.96 -10.66 4.43
CA ILE A 134 6.37 -10.48 4.02
C ILE A 134 7.21 -9.80 5.11
N LEU A 135 6.63 -8.84 5.83
CA LEU A 135 7.36 -7.98 6.77
C LEU A 135 7.24 -8.42 8.23
N LYS A 136 6.32 -9.33 8.55
CA LYS A 136 6.11 -9.76 9.93
C LYS A 136 7.23 -10.65 10.46
N ASP A 137 7.41 -10.60 11.77
CA ASP A 137 8.21 -11.58 12.53
C ASP A 137 7.61 -12.99 12.31
N PRO A 138 8.43 -14.03 12.05
CA PRO A 138 7.94 -15.38 11.78
C PRO A 138 7.17 -16.02 12.94
N ASN A 139 7.40 -15.56 14.18
CA ASN A 139 6.78 -16.12 15.39
C ASN A 139 5.73 -15.20 16.02
N ARG A 140 5.62 -13.94 15.57
CA ARG A 140 4.74 -12.93 16.13
C ARG A 140 4.07 -12.12 15.02
N ASN A 141 2.92 -11.54 15.32
CA ASN A 141 2.17 -10.71 14.36
C ASN A 141 2.57 -9.23 14.45
N ILE A 142 3.84 -8.96 14.56
CA ILE A 142 4.42 -7.62 14.57
C ILE A 142 5.49 -7.52 13.49
N ILE A 143 5.93 -6.31 13.17
CA ILE A 143 7.03 -6.11 12.21
C ILE A 143 8.31 -6.83 12.69
N GLU A 144 9.02 -7.45 11.77
CA GLU A 144 10.31 -8.06 12.09
C GLU A 144 11.35 -6.96 12.34
N ILE A 145 11.99 -6.98 13.51
CA ILE A 145 12.84 -5.89 14.01
C ILE A 145 13.97 -5.50 13.03
N LYS A 146 14.49 -6.46 12.28
CA LYS A 146 15.54 -6.18 11.27
C LYS A 146 15.04 -5.33 10.10
N TYR A 147 13.72 -5.21 9.89
CA TYR A 147 13.08 -4.41 8.85
C TYR A 147 12.57 -3.07 9.36
N CYS A 148 12.58 -2.86 10.69
CA CYS A 148 12.02 -1.68 11.33
C CYS A 148 13.05 -0.59 11.55
N GLU A 149 12.67 0.68 11.29
CA GLU A 149 13.49 1.85 11.56
C GLU A 149 13.25 2.41 12.96
N ASP A 150 12.04 2.26 13.49
CA ASP A 150 11.57 2.89 14.73
C ASP A 150 11.05 1.88 15.78
N PRO A 151 11.82 0.81 16.09
CA PRO A 151 11.33 -0.29 16.93
C PRO A 151 10.99 0.10 18.37
N ASP A 152 11.59 1.20 18.86
CA ASP A 152 11.41 1.70 20.23
C ASP A 152 10.28 2.75 20.35
N THR A 153 9.60 3.09 19.23
CA THR A 153 8.51 4.06 19.19
C THR A 153 7.23 3.46 18.64
N PHE A 154 7.01 3.54 17.33
CA PHE A 154 5.79 3.00 16.68
C PHE A 154 5.98 1.58 16.17
N GLY A 155 7.24 1.16 15.91
CA GLY A 155 7.52 -0.13 15.29
C GLY A 155 6.77 -0.30 13.96
N LEU A 156 6.78 0.72 13.12
CA LEU A 156 5.97 0.83 11.93
C LEU A 156 6.77 1.11 10.66
N HIS A 157 7.73 2.06 10.75
CA HIS A 157 8.46 2.51 9.57
C HIS A 157 9.54 1.52 9.15
N LEU A 158 9.73 1.40 7.83
CA LEU A 158 10.71 0.49 7.28
C LEU A 158 12.08 1.14 7.16
N ASN A 159 13.11 0.40 7.53
CA ASN A 159 14.48 0.72 7.16
C ASN A 159 14.81 0.23 5.74
N ASN A 160 16.03 0.49 5.27
CA ASN A 160 16.47 0.07 3.94
C ASN A 160 16.33 -1.45 3.70
N ALA A 161 16.55 -2.27 4.72
CA ALA A 161 16.41 -3.73 4.60
C ALA A 161 14.94 -4.14 4.41
N GLY A 162 14.02 -3.49 5.13
CA GLY A 162 12.57 -3.68 5.00
C GLY A 162 12.06 -3.32 3.62
N TYR A 163 12.42 -2.13 3.12
CA TYR A 163 12.06 -1.70 1.76
C TYR A 163 12.61 -2.64 0.69
N ASN A 164 13.89 -3.03 0.77
CA ASN A 164 14.48 -3.99 -0.18
C ASN A 164 13.78 -5.35 -0.13
N HIS A 165 13.42 -5.83 1.06
CA HIS A 165 12.73 -7.12 1.20
C HIS A 165 11.32 -7.07 0.62
N TRP A 166 10.57 -6.02 0.90
CA TRP A 166 9.25 -5.80 0.34
C TRP A 166 9.29 -5.66 -1.19
N PHE A 167 10.16 -4.80 -1.73
CA PHE A 167 10.26 -4.60 -3.17
C PHE A 167 10.67 -5.88 -3.92
N LYS A 168 11.60 -6.65 -3.36
CA LYS A 168 11.99 -7.95 -3.95
C LYS A 168 10.81 -8.92 -4.09
N ALA A 169 9.87 -8.88 -3.15
CA ALA A 169 8.66 -9.70 -3.21
C ALA A 169 7.59 -9.09 -4.14
N LEU A 170 7.47 -7.75 -4.19
CA LEU A 170 6.49 -7.03 -4.98
C LEU A 170 6.86 -6.94 -6.47
N SER A 171 8.13 -6.82 -6.80
CA SER A 171 8.60 -6.57 -8.18
C SER A 171 8.17 -7.64 -9.20
N PRO A 172 8.07 -8.95 -8.88
CA PRO A 172 7.54 -9.92 -9.83
C PRO A 172 6.06 -9.66 -10.18
N GLN A 173 5.25 -9.23 -9.21
CA GLN A 173 3.85 -8.89 -9.48
C GLN A 173 3.74 -7.63 -10.34
N ILE A 174 4.56 -6.60 -10.07
CA ILE A 174 4.65 -5.41 -10.91
C ILE A 174 4.97 -5.82 -12.35
N GLN A 175 5.95 -6.69 -12.56
CA GLN A 175 6.34 -7.13 -13.90
C GLN A 175 5.23 -7.89 -14.62
N ILE A 176 4.52 -8.77 -13.92
CA ILE A 176 3.37 -9.50 -14.48
C ILE A 176 2.32 -8.50 -15.00
N GLU A 177 1.95 -7.50 -14.20
CA GLU A 177 0.93 -6.53 -14.61
C GLU A 177 1.39 -5.66 -15.79
N LEU A 178 2.66 -5.26 -15.79
CA LEU A 178 3.22 -4.48 -16.90
C LEU A 178 3.27 -5.27 -18.21
N ASP A 179 3.52 -6.58 -18.15
CA ASP A 179 3.56 -7.46 -19.33
C ASP A 179 2.16 -7.72 -19.90
N LEU A 180 1.10 -7.61 -19.07
CA LEU A 180 -0.29 -7.77 -19.51
C LEU A 180 -0.86 -6.51 -20.19
N ILE A 181 -0.24 -5.35 -20.01
CA ILE A 181 -0.69 -4.11 -20.66
C ILE A 181 -0.33 -4.17 -22.14
N GLN A 182 -1.34 -4.26 -22.99
CA GLN A 182 -1.17 -4.23 -24.44
C GLN A 182 -0.74 -2.82 -24.91
N ASP A 183 0.14 -2.78 -25.92
CA ASP A 183 0.57 -1.52 -26.55
C ASP A 183 -0.52 -0.89 -27.42
#